data_7e070ab66ae898f8cf751393ac4ef7c0
#
_entry.id   7e070ab66ae898f8cf751393ac4ef7c0
#
_cell.length_a   1.000
_cell.length_b   1.000
_cell.length_c   1.000
_cell.angle_alpha   90.00
_cell.angle_beta   90.00
_cell.angle_gamma   90.00
#
_symmetry.space_group_name_H-M   'P 1'
#
loop_
_entity.id
_entity.type
_entity.pdbx_description
1 polymer ?
#
loop_
_entity_poly.entity_id
_entity_poly.type
_entity_poly.pdbx_seq_one_letter_code
_entity_poly.pdbx_strand_id
1 'polypeptide(L)'
;GKNKYPFTIGLWKGIDGASIMFAHGYDYGKRWDDEDLSENKQLLELTTRTPLNMVYRYYGTGDIGGSPTIGSVRSVEKGIKGDGPLEVISATSDQLFKDFQPYDNHPELPVFNGELLMDVHGTGCYTSQAAMKLYNRQNELMGDAAERAAVTAEWLNQASYPGSTLSEAWKRFIYHQFHDDLTGTSIPRAYEFSWNDELISLKQFSNVLTSSIRSIAGQMDTRVKGTPVILYNALGFPVQDIAEVEITLPSAPKGITVYDMNGKKVAAQLLNYADGKAQLLIDAS
;
A
#
# COMPACT_ATOMS: atom_id res chain seq x y z
N GLY A 1 15.59 -3.85 -21.74
CA GLY A 1 15.75 -3.97 -20.32
C GLY A 1 15.96 -5.40 -19.87
N LYS A 2 16.60 -5.57 -18.75
CA LYS A 2 16.90 -6.90 -18.22
C LYS A 2 15.66 -7.60 -17.64
N ASN A 3 14.65 -6.82 -17.23
CA ASN A 3 13.41 -7.33 -16.66
C ASN A 3 12.21 -7.07 -17.60
N LYS A 4 12.29 -7.63 -18.80
CA LYS A 4 11.10 -7.68 -19.65
C LYS A 4 10.09 -8.63 -19.02
N TYR A 5 8.82 -8.28 -19.06
CA TYR A 5 7.76 -9.23 -18.72
C TYR A 5 7.97 -10.51 -19.54
N PRO A 6 8.09 -11.67 -18.88
CA PRO A 6 8.33 -12.90 -19.60
C PRO A 6 7.14 -13.32 -20.47
N PHE A 7 5.95 -12.80 -20.17
CA PHE A 7 4.69 -13.06 -20.85
C PHE A 7 3.69 -11.92 -20.57
N THR A 8 2.61 -11.85 -21.35
CA THR A 8 1.61 -10.77 -21.25
C THR A 8 0.42 -11.12 -20.35
N ILE A 9 0.14 -12.40 -20.18
CA ILE A 9 -0.91 -12.92 -19.28
C ILE A 9 -0.31 -14.09 -18.50
N GLY A 10 -0.50 -14.12 -17.19
CA GLY A 10 0.05 -15.17 -16.34
C GLY A 10 -0.24 -14.98 -14.86
N LEU A 11 0.45 -15.73 -14.04
CA LEU A 11 0.40 -15.65 -12.59
C LEU A 11 1.62 -14.92 -12.03
N TRP A 12 1.40 -14.00 -11.13
CA TRP A 12 2.46 -13.36 -10.35
C TRP A 12 2.43 -13.89 -8.92
N LYS A 13 3.53 -14.52 -8.53
CA LYS A 13 3.67 -15.16 -7.23
C LYS A 13 4.39 -14.24 -6.25
N GLY A 14 3.78 -13.98 -5.11
CA GLY A 14 4.34 -13.20 -4.00
C GLY A 14 5.35 -14.00 -3.17
N ILE A 15 6.04 -13.30 -2.28
CA ILE A 15 7.04 -13.89 -1.36
C ILE A 15 6.43 -14.86 -0.35
N ASP A 16 5.17 -14.73 -0.04
CA ASP A 16 4.38 -15.61 0.82
C ASP A 16 3.85 -16.86 0.10
N GLY A 17 4.10 -16.96 -1.20
CA GLY A 17 3.63 -18.04 -2.07
C GLY A 17 2.22 -17.83 -2.65
N ALA A 18 1.50 -16.79 -2.25
CA ALA A 18 0.22 -16.42 -2.86
C ALA A 18 0.42 -16.02 -4.33
N SER A 19 -0.56 -16.29 -5.17
CA SER A 19 -0.51 -15.96 -6.59
C SER A 19 -1.72 -15.13 -6.99
N ILE A 20 -1.49 -14.14 -7.86
CA ILE A 20 -2.55 -13.40 -8.54
C ILE A 20 -2.38 -13.49 -10.05
N MET A 21 -3.48 -13.53 -10.78
CA MET A 21 -3.45 -13.41 -12.21
C MET A 21 -3.18 -11.95 -12.61
N PHE A 22 -2.30 -11.75 -13.57
CA PHE A 22 -2.08 -10.44 -14.17
C PHE A 22 -2.19 -10.47 -15.70
N ALA A 23 -2.55 -9.35 -16.28
CA ALA A 23 -2.53 -9.11 -17.70
C ALA A 23 -1.81 -7.79 -17.98
N HIS A 24 -0.87 -7.80 -18.91
CA HIS A 24 -0.10 -6.65 -19.33
C HIS A 24 -0.50 -6.22 -20.74
N GLY A 25 -1.04 -5.01 -20.86
CA GLY A 25 -1.27 -4.36 -22.16
C GLY A 25 0.02 -3.76 -22.72
N TYR A 26 0.16 -3.70 -24.02
CA TYR A 26 1.32 -3.07 -24.67
C TYR A 26 1.26 -1.55 -24.61
N ASP A 27 0.05 -0.98 -24.61
CA ASP A 27 -0.23 0.44 -24.46
C ASP A 27 -1.46 0.65 -23.59
N TYR A 28 -1.52 1.71 -22.84
CA TYR A 28 -2.69 2.09 -22.05
C TYR A 28 -3.71 2.94 -22.84
N GLY A 29 -3.47 3.16 -24.12
CA GLY A 29 -4.41 3.82 -25.00
C GLY A 29 -4.10 3.53 -26.46
N LYS A 30 -4.90 2.68 -27.07
CA LYS A 30 -4.77 2.37 -28.49
C LYS A 30 -5.90 3.03 -29.26
N ARG A 31 -5.56 3.66 -30.39
CA ARG A 31 -6.50 4.17 -31.35
C ARG A 31 -6.45 3.32 -32.62
N TRP A 32 -7.59 3.03 -33.13
CA TRP A 32 -7.77 2.37 -34.45
C TRP A 32 -8.62 3.26 -35.35
N ASP A 33 -8.38 3.20 -36.63
CA ASP A 33 -9.00 4.07 -37.64
C ASP A 33 -9.96 3.29 -38.52
N ASP A 34 -11.07 2.82 -37.94
CA ASP A 34 -12.17 2.18 -38.66
C ASP A 34 -11.79 0.88 -39.41
N GLU A 35 -10.77 0.17 -38.89
CA GLU A 35 -10.30 -1.12 -39.41
C GLU A 35 -11.10 -2.31 -38.85
N ASP A 36 -11.10 -3.45 -39.53
CA ASP A 36 -11.65 -4.70 -39.00
C ASP A 36 -10.61 -5.39 -38.13
N LEU A 37 -10.85 -5.43 -36.82
CA LEU A 37 -9.90 -6.02 -35.86
C LEU A 37 -9.82 -7.54 -35.93
N SER A 38 -10.82 -8.23 -36.51
CA SER A 38 -10.78 -9.68 -36.71
C SER A 38 -9.71 -10.09 -37.73
N GLU A 39 -9.34 -9.18 -38.63
CA GLU A 39 -8.31 -9.33 -39.67
C GLU A 39 -6.95 -8.69 -39.26
N ASN A 40 -6.84 -8.11 -38.07
CA ASN A 40 -5.65 -7.37 -37.69
C ASN A 40 -4.44 -8.28 -37.44
N LYS A 41 -3.47 -8.23 -38.35
CA LYS A 41 -2.28 -9.09 -38.34
C LYS A 41 -1.40 -8.89 -37.09
N GLN A 42 -1.32 -7.66 -36.58
CA GLN A 42 -0.54 -7.36 -35.38
C GLN A 42 -1.16 -8.01 -34.13
N LEU A 43 -2.47 -7.92 -33.99
CA LEU A 43 -3.19 -8.59 -32.91
C LEU A 43 -3.08 -10.11 -33.03
N LEU A 44 -3.21 -10.67 -34.23
CA LEU A 44 -3.02 -12.11 -34.45
C LEU A 44 -1.62 -12.58 -34.05
N GLU A 45 -0.58 -11.83 -34.45
CA GLU A 45 0.79 -12.15 -33.99
C GLU A 45 0.94 -12.09 -32.47
N LEU A 46 0.28 -11.13 -31.83
CA LEU A 46 0.35 -11.01 -30.37
C LEU A 46 -0.34 -12.16 -29.64
N THR A 47 -1.43 -12.72 -30.17
CA THR A 47 -2.08 -13.89 -29.55
C THR A 47 -1.16 -15.10 -29.52
N THR A 48 -0.32 -15.30 -30.53
CA THR A 48 0.64 -16.42 -30.57
C THR A 48 1.75 -16.32 -29.53
N ARG A 49 1.92 -15.17 -28.88
CA ARG A 49 2.94 -14.95 -27.83
C ARG A 49 2.45 -15.34 -26.44
N THR A 50 1.21 -15.80 -26.31
CA THR A 50 0.66 -16.24 -25.04
C THR A 50 0.21 -17.69 -25.16
N PRO A 51 0.36 -18.52 -24.11
CA PRO A 51 -0.13 -19.90 -24.11
C PRO A 51 -1.65 -19.99 -24.31
N LEU A 52 -2.37 -18.93 -23.97
CA LEU A 52 -3.83 -18.88 -24.07
C LEU A 52 -4.33 -18.48 -25.45
N ASN A 53 -3.46 -18.24 -26.41
CA ASN A 53 -3.80 -17.75 -27.74
C ASN A 53 -4.73 -16.51 -27.72
N MET A 54 -4.57 -15.65 -26.75
CA MET A 54 -5.36 -14.43 -26.59
C MET A 54 -4.50 -13.21 -26.29
N VAL A 55 -5.04 -12.04 -26.52
CA VAL A 55 -4.44 -10.77 -26.14
C VAL A 55 -5.46 -9.91 -25.42
N TYR A 56 -5.04 -9.31 -24.33
CA TYR A 56 -5.81 -8.32 -23.59
C TYR A 56 -5.32 -6.93 -23.98
N ARG A 57 -6.21 -6.09 -24.50
CA ARG A 57 -5.85 -4.75 -24.99
C ARG A 57 -6.84 -3.70 -24.52
N TYR A 58 -6.29 -2.62 -24.00
CA TYR A 58 -7.07 -1.40 -23.83
C TYR A 58 -7.25 -0.69 -25.16
N TYR A 59 -8.37 -0.01 -25.35
CA TYR A 59 -8.57 0.92 -26.44
C TYR A 59 -9.16 2.23 -25.91
N GLY A 60 -8.75 3.35 -26.50
CA GLY A 60 -9.16 4.69 -26.06
C GLY A 60 -8.04 5.69 -26.16
N THR A 61 -8.17 6.78 -25.43
CA THR A 61 -7.19 7.86 -25.39
C THR A 61 -6.44 7.80 -24.04
N GLY A 62 -5.21 7.33 -24.08
CA GLY A 62 -4.33 7.34 -22.93
C GLY A 62 -3.59 8.65 -22.78
N ASP A 63 -2.86 8.81 -21.68
CA ASP A 63 -1.95 9.90 -21.32
C ASP A 63 -2.63 11.25 -21.02
N ILE A 64 -3.58 11.66 -21.80
CA ILE A 64 -4.33 12.91 -21.62
C ILE A 64 -5.74 12.70 -21.06
N GLY A 65 -6.12 11.45 -20.85
CA GLY A 65 -7.49 11.07 -20.52
C GLY A 65 -8.46 11.33 -21.67
N GLY A 66 -9.46 10.51 -21.84
CA GLY A 66 -10.50 10.73 -22.83
C GLY A 66 -11.18 9.45 -23.27
N SER A 67 -12.29 9.63 -23.97
CA SER A 67 -13.06 8.52 -24.54
C SER A 67 -12.34 7.90 -25.72
N PRO A 68 -12.67 6.64 -26.07
CA PRO A 68 -12.31 6.09 -27.37
C PRO A 68 -12.78 6.99 -28.53
N THR A 69 -12.00 7.05 -29.58
CA THR A 69 -12.44 7.74 -30.82
C THR A 69 -13.57 6.97 -31.49
N ILE A 70 -14.37 7.65 -32.31
CA ILE A 70 -15.42 7.00 -33.12
C ILE A 70 -14.82 5.91 -34.00
N GLY A 71 -13.65 6.15 -34.61
CA GLY A 71 -12.92 5.16 -35.38
C GLY A 71 -12.59 3.90 -34.60
N SER A 72 -12.09 4.07 -33.36
CA SER A 72 -11.77 2.94 -32.47
C SER A 72 -13.01 2.13 -32.09
N VAL A 73 -14.12 2.79 -31.78
CA VAL A 73 -15.40 2.09 -31.49
C VAL A 73 -15.88 1.29 -32.72
N ARG A 74 -15.84 1.91 -33.90
CA ARG A 74 -16.22 1.22 -35.14
C ARG A 74 -15.30 0.06 -35.46
N SER A 75 -14.00 0.16 -35.20
CA SER A 75 -13.06 -0.94 -35.37
C SER A 75 -13.42 -2.13 -34.48
N VAL A 76 -13.73 -1.88 -33.21
CA VAL A 76 -14.18 -2.93 -32.28
C VAL A 76 -15.51 -3.56 -32.77
N GLU A 77 -16.49 -2.74 -33.18
CA GLU A 77 -17.78 -3.23 -33.73
C GLU A 77 -17.61 -4.08 -35.00
N LYS A 78 -16.71 -3.68 -35.90
CA LYS A 78 -16.37 -4.46 -37.10
C LYS A 78 -15.71 -5.77 -36.72
N GLY A 79 -14.72 -5.74 -35.79
CA GLY A 79 -14.04 -6.93 -35.33
C GLY A 79 -14.97 -7.94 -34.67
N ILE A 80 -15.93 -7.49 -33.86
CA ILE A 80 -16.94 -8.36 -33.22
C ILE A 80 -17.84 -9.05 -34.27
N LYS A 81 -18.08 -8.40 -35.40
CA LYS A 81 -18.93 -8.90 -36.48
C LYS A 81 -18.14 -9.56 -37.61
N GLY A 82 -16.83 -9.44 -37.59
CA GLY A 82 -15.94 -9.93 -38.64
C GLY A 82 -15.80 -11.45 -38.63
N ASP A 83 -15.42 -12.00 -39.78
CA ASP A 83 -15.18 -13.45 -39.97
C ASP A 83 -13.67 -13.76 -40.06
N GLY A 84 -12.83 -12.84 -39.62
CA GLY A 84 -11.37 -13.01 -39.61
C GLY A 84 -10.87 -14.07 -38.61
N PRO A 85 -9.56 -14.33 -38.60
CA PRO A 85 -8.96 -15.35 -37.75
C PRO A 85 -8.99 -15.02 -36.25
N LEU A 86 -9.37 -13.79 -35.86
CA LEU A 86 -9.48 -13.37 -34.45
C LEU A 86 -10.95 -13.23 -34.06
N GLU A 87 -11.32 -13.91 -32.99
CA GLU A 87 -12.54 -13.58 -32.25
C GLU A 87 -12.29 -12.32 -31.43
N VAL A 88 -13.09 -11.29 -31.62
CA VAL A 88 -13.00 -10.00 -30.96
C VAL A 88 -14.17 -9.84 -30.01
N ILE A 89 -13.88 -9.59 -28.73
CA ILE A 89 -14.88 -9.24 -27.73
C ILE A 89 -14.58 -7.89 -27.10
N SER A 90 -15.60 -7.12 -26.78
CA SER A 90 -15.48 -5.95 -25.93
C SER A 90 -15.91 -6.30 -24.52
N ALA A 91 -15.03 -6.12 -23.57
CA ALA A 91 -15.21 -6.59 -22.20
C ALA A 91 -14.84 -5.51 -21.17
N THR A 92 -15.32 -5.66 -19.96
CA THR A 92 -14.84 -4.88 -18.83
C THR A 92 -13.44 -5.33 -18.41
N SER A 93 -12.70 -4.46 -17.72
CA SER A 93 -11.31 -4.74 -17.34
C SER A 93 -11.14 -5.97 -16.43
N ASP A 94 -12.18 -6.38 -15.75
CA ASP A 94 -12.19 -7.54 -14.84
C ASP A 94 -12.68 -8.84 -15.49
N GLN A 95 -13.22 -8.79 -16.72
CA GLN A 95 -13.82 -9.96 -17.35
C GLN A 95 -12.80 -11.08 -17.55
N LEU A 96 -11.61 -10.77 -18.06
CA LEU A 96 -10.54 -11.74 -18.22
C LEU A 96 -10.27 -12.52 -16.92
N PHE A 97 -10.19 -11.81 -15.81
CA PHE A 97 -9.91 -12.45 -14.52
C PHE A 97 -11.06 -13.30 -14.01
N LYS A 98 -12.30 -12.96 -14.35
CA LYS A 98 -13.49 -13.77 -14.02
C LYS A 98 -13.56 -15.06 -14.85
N ASP A 99 -13.22 -14.97 -16.13
CA ASP A 99 -13.29 -16.10 -17.06
C ASP A 99 -12.27 -17.20 -16.72
N PHE A 100 -11.15 -16.82 -16.07
CA PHE A 100 -10.10 -17.74 -15.67
C PHE A 100 -10.16 -18.18 -14.20
N GLN A 101 -11.23 -17.89 -13.47
CA GLN A 101 -11.37 -18.37 -12.08
C GLN A 101 -11.82 -19.83 -12.04
N PRO A 102 -11.27 -20.63 -11.10
CA PRO A 102 -10.14 -20.30 -10.22
C PRO A 102 -8.81 -20.35 -10.98
N TYR A 103 -8.07 -19.26 -10.95
CA TYR A 103 -6.80 -19.17 -11.69
C TYR A 103 -5.60 -19.70 -10.92
N ASP A 104 -5.73 -19.93 -9.62
CA ASP A 104 -4.67 -20.48 -8.79
C ASP A 104 -4.26 -21.85 -9.32
N ASN A 105 -3.01 -21.98 -9.73
CA ASN A 105 -2.46 -23.19 -10.35
C ASN A 105 -3.07 -23.58 -11.72
N HIS A 106 -3.60 -22.63 -12.48
CA HIS A 106 -4.10 -22.89 -13.83
C HIS A 106 -2.96 -23.42 -14.70
N PRO A 107 -3.11 -24.63 -15.35
CA PRO A 107 -1.99 -25.33 -15.98
C PRO A 107 -1.39 -24.59 -17.18
N GLU A 108 -2.16 -23.74 -17.85
CA GLU A 108 -1.74 -23.00 -19.04
C GLU A 108 -1.19 -21.60 -18.70
N LEU A 109 -1.36 -21.12 -17.46
CA LEU A 109 -0.86 -19.82 -17.08
C LEU A 109 0.61 -19.91 -16.63
N PRO A 110 1.52 -19.21 -17.32
CA PRO A 110 2.91 -19.14 -16.89
C PRO A 110 3.04 -18.38 -15.58
N VAL A 111 4.00 -18.78 -14.76
CA VAL A 111 4.22 -18.19 -13.43
C VAL A 111 5.45 -17.31 -13.45
N PHE A 112 5.33 -16.08 -12.97
CA PHE A 112 6.45 -15.20 -12.66
C PHE A 112 6.61 -15.10 -11.14
N ASN A 113 7.81 -15.33 -10.66
CA ASN A 113 8.17 -15.20 -9.26
C ASN A 113 9.26 -14.13 -9.13
N GLY A 114 8.97 -13.07 -8.42
CA GLY A 114 9.88 -11.96 -8.22
C GLY A 114 9.22 -10.60 -8.40
N GLU A 115 10.03 -9.54 -8.35
CA GLU A 115 9.56 -8.17 -8.50
C GLU A 115 9.47 -7.75 -9.97
N LEU A 116 8.42 -7.00 -10.30
CA LEU A 116 8.22 -6.37 -11.59
C LEU A 116 8.83 -4.97 -11.57
N LEU A 117 10.14 -4.88 -11.72
CA LEU A 117 10.87 -3.62 -11.63
C LEU A 117 10.90 -2.85 -12.95
N MET A 118 10.73 -1.54 -12.87
CA MET A 118 11.05 -0.64 -13.97
C MET A 118 12.56 -0.55 -14.12
N ASP A 119 13.08 -0.67 -15.34
CA ASP A 119 14.52 -0.73 -15.58
C ASP A 119 15.08 0.37 -16.50
N VAL A 120 14.26 0.90 -17.39
CA VAL A 120 14.66 1.93 -18.37
C VAL A 120 13.90 3.23 -18.15
N HIS A 121 12.57 3.16 -18.13
CA HIS A 121 11.70 4.30 -17.94
C HIS A 121 11.14 4.29 -16.52
N GLY A 122 11.22 5.44 -15.85
CA GLY A 122 10.62 5.62 -14.54
C GLY A 122 11.42 5.04 -13.37
N THR A 123 12.64 4.49 -13.55
CA THR A 123 13.46 3.97 -12.44
C THR A 123 13.76 5.01 -11.36
N GLY A 124 13.86 6.29 -11.73
CA GLY A 124 14.01 7.40 -10.80
C GLY A 124 12.85 7.52 -9.80
N CYS A 125 11.67 7.03 -10.14
CA CYS A 125 10.49 7.04 -9.27
C CYS A 125 10.69 6.25 -7.97
N TYR A 126 11.61 5.29 -7.92
CA TYR A 126 11.92 4.55 -6.68
C TYR A 126 12.59 5.42 -5.61
N THR A 127 13.29 6.47 -6.00
CA THR A 127 14.09 7.30 -5.07
C THR A 127 13.80 8.79 -5.12
N SER A 128 13.19 9.29 -6.19
CA SER A 128 12.83 10.71 -6.32
C SER A 128 11.93 11.15 -5.17
N GLN A 129 12.18 12.34 -4.62
CA GLN A 129 11.41 12.88 -3.50
C GLN A 129 11.30 11.89 -2.33
N ALA A 130 12.46 11.47 -1.82
CA ALA A 130 12.55 10.44 -0.76
C ALA A 130 11.67 10.73 0.47
N ALA A 131 11.42 12.01 0.79
CA ALA A 131 10.52 12.42 1.86
C ALA A 131 9.07 11.93 1.62
N MET A 132 8.59 11.93 0.36
CA MET A 132 7.26 11.41 0.03
C MET A 132 7.15 9.91 0.35
N LYS A 133 8.18 9.13 0.02
CA LYS A 133 8.24 7.69 0.34
C LYS A 133 8.25 7.46 1.85
N LEU A 134 9.02 8.26 2.57
CA LEU A 134 9.09 8.21 4.04
C LEU A 134 7.73 8.51 4.67
N TYR A 135 7.12 9.64 4.31
CA TYR A 135 5.84 10.05 4.86
C TYR A 135 4.71 9.09 4.48
N ASN A 136 4.70 8.61 3.23
CA ASN A 136 3.76 7.58 2.80
C ASN A 136 3.84 6.35 3.70
N ARG A 137 5.05 5.82 3.93
CA ARG A 137 5.22 4.63 4.80
C ARG A 137 4.83 4.91 6.24
N GLN A 138 5.16 6.08 6.77
CA GLN A 138 4.76 6.46 8.12
C GLN A 138 3.24 6.58 8.26
N ASN A 139 2.56 7.18 7.30
CA ASN A 139 1.10 7.29 7.29
C ASN A 139 0.41 5.92 7.18
N GLU A 140 0.89 5.02 6.32
CA GLU A 140 0.38 3.65 6.22
C GLU A 140 0.37 2.94 7.58
N LEU A 141 1.53 2.93 8.24
CA LEU A 141 1.69 2.25 9.52
C LEU A 141 0.91 2.93 10.65
N MET A 142 0.92 4.26 10.68
CA MET A 142 0.24 5.02 11.72
C MET A 142 -1.28 4.96 11.58
N GLY A 143 -1.80 4.98 10.33
CA GLY A 143 -3.22 4.87 10.06
C GLY A 143 -3.79 3.52 10.50
N ASP A 144 -3.15 2.42 10.15
CA ASP A 144 -3.55 1.07 10.58
C ASP A 144 -3.52 0.94 12.12
N ALA A 145 -2.44 1.40 12.76
CA ALA A 145 -2.33 1.36 14.21
C ALA A 145 -3.39 2.23 14.91
N ALA A 146 -3.69 3.42 14.36
CA ALA A 146 -4.69 4.33 14.89
C ALA A 146 -6.11 3.73 14.81
N GLU A 147 -6.47 3.12 13.69
CA GLU A 147 -7.78 2.47 13.54
C GLU A 147 -7.92 1.30 14.52
N ARG A 148 -6.94 0.42 14.61
CA ARG A 148 -6.96 -0.73 15.53
C ARG A 148 -7.09 -0.29 16.98
N ALA A 149 -6.35 0.72 17.39
CA ALA A 149 -6.46 1.26 18.76
C ALA A 149 -7.82 1.92 19.00
N ALA A 150 -8.36 2.65 18.02
CA ALA A 150 -9.67 3.30 18.13
C ALA A 150 -10.81 2.28 18.24
N VAL A 151 -10.78 1.22 17.42
CA VAL A 151 -11.74 0.11 17.51
C VAL A 151 -11.65 -0.59 18.87
N THR A 152 -10.45 -0.82 19.38
CA THR A 152 -10.25 -1.42 20.70
C THR A 152 -10.82 -0.53 21.81
N ALA A 153 -10.55 0.78 21.76
CA ALA A 153 -11.05 1.72 22.75
C ALA A 153 -12.59 1.82 22.73
N GLU A 154 -13.21 1.81 21.55
CA GLU A 154 -14.67 1.78 21.42
C GLU A 154 -15.27 0.47 21.92
N TRP A 155 -14.68 -0.69 21.51
CA TRP A 155 -15.15 -1.99 21.98
C TRP A 155 -15.11 -2.15 23.49
N LEU A 156 -14.11 -1.55 24.15
CA LEU A 156 -14.02 -1.49 25.61
C LEU A 156 -14.91 -0.40 26.23
N ASN A 157 -15.70 0.31 25.48
CA ASN A 157 -16.52 1.46 25.87
C ASN A 157 -15.74 2.60 26.56
N GLN A 158 -14.49 2.82 26.13
CA GLN A 158 -13.63 3.86 26.69
C GLN A 158 -13.58 5.14 25.87
N ALA A 159 -13.91 5.06 24.60
CA ALA A 159 -14.00 6.21 23.69
C ALA A 159 -14.91 5.87 22.51
N SER A 160 -15.54 6.87 21.91
CA SER A 160 -16.25 6.71 20.65
C SER A 160 -15.26 6.63 19.48
N TYR A 161 -15.55 5.82 18.47
CA TYR A 161 -14.73 5.72 17.27
C TYR A 161 -14.68 7.04 16.50
N PRO A 162 -13.48 7.62 16.25
CA PRO A 162 -13.35 8.94 15.66
C PRO A 162 -13.42 8.91 14.12
N GLY A 163 -14.50 8.36 13.58
CA GLY A 163 -14.65 8.06 12.15
C GLY A 163 -14.46 9.25 11.21
N SER A 164 -14.90 10.46 11.59
CA SER A 164 -14.71 11.66 10.77
C SER A 164 -13.24 12.04 10.66
N THR A 165 -12.51 12.07 11.79
CA THR A 165 -11.09 12.40 11.82
C THR A 165 -10.26 11.39 11.02
N LEU A 166 -10.54 10.10 11.18
CA LEU A 166 -9.87 9.04 10.42
C LEU A 166 -10.18 9.15 8.93
N SER A 167 -11.45 9.38 8.57
CA SER A 167 -11.83 9.54 7.16
C SER A 167 -11.13 10.73 6.49
N GLU A 168 -10.98 11.86 7.18
CA GLU A 168 -10.25 13.01 6.65
C GLU A 168 -8.75 12.73 6.52
N ALA A 169 -8.15 12.08 7.51
CA ALA A 169 -6.73 11.70 7.46
C ALA A 169 -6.46 10.75 6.31
N TRP A 170 -7.28 9.71 6.12
CA TRP A 170 -7.18 8.76 5.02
C TRP A 170 -7.34 9.42 3.66
N LYS A 171 -8.34 10.28 3.47
CA LYS A 171 -8.55 11.00 2.20
C LYS A 171 -7.35 11.85 1.83
N ARG A 172 -6.77 12.57 2.82
CA ARG A 172 -5.59 13.40 2.62
C ARG A 172 -4.38 12.55 2.24
N PHE A 173 -4.11 11.49 2.98
CA PHE A 173 -3.00 10.57 2.72
C PHE A 173 -3.12 9.85 1.37
N ILE A 174 -4.28 9.25 1.07
CA ILE A 174 -4.50 8.50 -0.17
C ILE A 174 -4.41 9.42 -1.41
N TYR A 175 -4.79 10.70 -1.28
CA TYR A 175 -4.65 11.66 -2.37
C TYR A 175 -3.19 11.77 -2.86
N HIS A 176 -2.23 11.72 -1.93
CA HIS A 176 -0.81 11.83 -2.25
C HIS A 176 -0.16 10.51 -2.72
N GLN A 177 -0.92 9.43 -2.79
CA GLN A 177 -0.53 8.21 -3.52
C GLN A 177 -0.73 8.34 -5.04
N PHE A 178 -1.14 9.51 -5.51
CA PHE A 178 -1.24 9.83 -6.94
C PHE A 178 0.08 9.56 -7.66
N HIS A 179 -0.01 9.05 -8.90
CA HIS A 179 1.14 8.50 -9.64
C HIS A 179 2.27 9.51 -9.93
N ASP A 180 2.01 10.83 -9.90
CA ASP A 180 3.04 11.85 -10.03
C ASP A 180 3.51 12.41 -8.68
N ASP A 181 2.80 12.14 -7.59
CA ASP A 181 3.15 12.66 -6.29
C ASP A 181 4.07 11.68 -5.53
N LEU A 182 3.60 10.47 -5.24
CA LEU A 182 4.40 9.44 -4.58
C LEU A 182 5.67 9.08 -5.35
N THR A 183 5.61 9.09 -6.68
CA THR A 183 6.75 8.79 -7.56
C THR A 183 7.79 9.89 -7.62
N GLY A 184 7.46 11.10 -7.23
CA GLY A 184 8.41 12.23 -7.28
C GLY A 184 8.50 12.91 -8.65
N THR A 185 7.48 12.77 -9.50
CA THR A 185 7.46 13.25 -10.90
C THR A 185 6.66 14.54 -11.09
N SER A 186 6.02 15.05 -10.04
CA SER A 186 5.38 16.37 -10.02
C SER A 186 6.40 17.51 -10.05
N ILE A 187 5.92 18.73 -10.33
CA ILE A 187 6.75 19.94 -10.25
C ILE A 187 7.18 20.22 -8.80
N PRO A 188 8.35 20.83 -8.56
CA PRO A 188 8.87 21.08 -7.20
C PRO A 188 7.87 21.77 -6.26
N ARG A 189 7.12 22.75 -6.77
CA ARG A 189 6.12 23.47 -5.97
C ARG A 189 4.99 22.57 -5.44
N ALA A 190 4.64 21.51 -6.13
CA ALA A 190 3.62 20.59 -5.66
C ALA A 190 4.01 19.96 -4.31
N TYR A 191 5.29 19.65 -4.11
CA TYR A 191 5.79 19.01 -2.90
C TYR A 191 5.74 19.87 -1.65
N GLU A 192 5.69 21.19 -1.78
CA GLU A 192 5.44 22.09 -0.64
C GLU A 192 4.06 21.83 -0.02
N PHE A 193 3.07 21.51 -0.84
CA PHE A 193 1.73 21.15 -0.40
C PHE A 193 1.65 19.68 0.03
N SER A 194 2.21 18.77 -0.76
CA SER A 194 2.16 17.33 -0.51
C SER A 194 2.81 16.98 0.84
N TRP A 195 3.99 17.50 1.15
CA TRP A 195 4.64 17.28 2.44
C TRP A 195 3.82 17.81 3.61
N ASN A 196 3.21 19.00 3.44
CA ASN A 196 2.37 19.56 4.47
C ASN A 196 1.15 18.67 4.75
N ASP A 197 0.50 18.19 3.71
CA ASP A 197 -0.67 17.35 3.83
C ASP A 197 -0.34 15.96 4.41
N GLU A 198 0.78 15.38 4.02
CA GLU A 198 1.29 14.13 4.61
C GLU A 198 1.58 14.28 6.11
N LEU A 199 2.17 15.41 6.54
CA LEU A 199 2.41 15.70 7.94
C LEU A 199 1.12 15.95 8.73
N ILE A 200 0.12 16.57 8.11
CA ILE A 200 -1.19 16.79 8.75
C ILE A 200 -1.89 15.45 8.96
N SER A 201 -1.94 14.57 7.96
CA SER A 201 -2.55 13.24 8.10
C SER A 201 -1.82 12.40 9.15
N LEU A 202 -0.50 12.40 9.15
CA LEU A 202 0.32 11.71 10.15
C LEU A 202 0.01 12.21 11.57
N LYS A 203 -0.14 13.53 11.73
CA LYS A 203 -0.53 14.15 13.01
C LYS A 203 -1.93 13.73 13.45
N GLN A 204 -2.89 13.66 12.53
CA GLN A 204 -4.25 13.22 12.81
C GLN A 204 -4.27 11.75 13.27
N PHE A 205 -3.61 10.85 12.55
CA PHE A 205 -3.47 9.45 12.94
C PHE A 205 -2.76 9.28 14.30
N SER A 206 -1.65 9.99 14.51
CA SER A 206 -0.91 9.96 15.79
C SER A 206 -1.77 10.44 16.96
N ASN A 207 -2.57 11.48 16.78
CA ASN A 207 -3.47 11.96 17.82
C ASN A 207 -4.54 10.92 18.17
N VAL A 208 -5.14 10.27 17.15
CA VAL A 208 -6.12 9.20 17.35
C VAL A 208 -5.47 8.03 18.10
N LEU A 209 -4.32 7.56 17.64
CA LEU A 209 -3.58 6.47 18.29
C LEU A 209 -3.30 6.79 19.76
N THR A 210 -2.72 7.96 20.02
CA THR A 210 -2.36 8.37 21.38
C THR A 210 -3.57 8.51 22.30
N SER A 211 -4.66 9.11 21.82
CA SER A 211 -5.89 9.26 22.62
C SER A 211 -6.56 7.92 22.90
N SER A 212 -6.59 7.03 21.94
CA SER A 212 -7.16 5.68 22.09
C SER A 212 -6.36 4.86 23.11
N ILE A 213 -5.03 4.85 23.00
CA ILE A 213 -4.17 4.15 23.96
C ILE A 213 -4.34 4.72 25.37
N ARG A 214 -4.41 6.05 25.52
CA ARG A 214 -4.68 6.69 26.83
C ARG A 214 -6.00 6.25 27.42
N SER A 215 -7.05 6.17 26.61
CA SER A 215 -8.37 5.72 27.06
C SER A 215 -8.35 4.27 27.53
N ILE A 216 -7.68 3.38 26.80
CA ILE A 216 -7.48 1.97 27.17
C ILE A 216 -6.66 1.88 28.47
N ALA A 217 -5.52 2.56 28.52
CA ALA A 217 -4.59 2.53 29.66
C ALA A 217 -5.22 3.08 30.95
N GLY A 218 -6.11 4.06 30.83
CA GLY A 218 -6.80 4.66 31.97
C GLY A 218 -7.67 3.68 32.79
N GLN A 219 -7.99 2.51 32.23
CA GLN A 219 -8.75 1.45 32.89
C GLN A 219 -7.89 0.33 33.48
N MET A 220 -6.59 0.36 33.20
CA MET A 220 -5.69 -0.67 33.72
C MET A 220 -5.31 -0.41 35.18
N ASP A 221 -5.14 -1.46 35.95
CA ASP A 221 -4.60 -1.36 37.32
C ASP A 221 -3.11 -1.08 37.26
N THR A 222 -2.75 0.18 37.49
CA THR A 222 -1.37 0.66 37.45
C THR A 222 -0.76 0.83 38.84
N ARG A 223 -1.33 0.22 39.90
CA ARG A 223 -0.86 0.29 41.26
C ARG A 223 0.38 -0.59 41.47
N VAL A 224 1.54 -0.04 41.18
CA VAL A 224 2.86 -0.71 41.31
C VAL A 224 3.84 0.11 42.15
N LYS A 225 4.89 -0.55 42.65
CA LYS A 225 6.04 0.16 43.25
C LYS A 225 6.93 0.66 42.11
N GLY A 226 6.94 1.98 41.88
CA GLY A 226 7.69 2.60 40.79
C GLY A 226 6.79 3.31 39.80
N THR A 227 7.32 3.58 38.60
CA THR A 227 6.60 4.24 37.54
C THR A 227 6.01 3.18 36.60
N PRO A 228 4.68 3.08 36.45
CA PRO A 228 4.08 2.14 35.53
C PRO A 228 4.32 2.60 34.07
N VAL A 229 4.64 1.65 33.20
CA VAL A 229 4.78 1.85 31.78
C VAL A 229 3.83 0.86 31.07
N ILE A 230 2.98 1.37 30.19
CA ILE A 230 2.06 0.56 29.41
C ILE A 230 2.56 0.55 27.96
N LEU A 231 2.78 -0.63 27.44
CA LEU A 231 3.11 -0.86 26.04
C LEU A 231 1.87 -1.40 25.33
N TYR A 232 1.57 -0.87 24.16
CA TYR A 232 0.44 -1.28 23.34
C TYR A 232 0.92 -1.84 22.02
N ASN A 233 0.61 -3.09 21.76
CA ASN A 233 0.83 -3.72 20.46
C ASN A 233 -0.45 -3.62 19.63
N ALA A 234 -0.43 -2.84 18.56
CA ALA A 234 -1.56 -2.69 17.63
C ALA A 234 -1.72 -3.87 16.66
N LEU A 235 -0.76 -4.81 16.63
CA LEU A 235 -0.79 -5.93 15.68
C LEU A 235 -1.55 -7.13 16.27
N GLY A 236 -2.06 -8.00 15.40
CA GLY A 236 -2.79 -9.21 15.78
C GLY A 236 -1.90 -10.41 16.17
N PHE A 237 -0.59 -10.19 16.36
CA PHE A 237 0.38 -11.22 16.72
C PHE A 237 1.42 -10.67 17.70
N PRO A 238 2.09 -11.53 18.50
CA PRO A 238 3.15 -11.11 19.39
C PRO A 238 4.31 -10.47 18.64
N VAL A 239 4.87 -9.41 19.22
CA VAL A 239 6.05 -8.71 18.70
C VAL A 239 7.09 -8.65 19.81
N GLN A 240 8.34 -8.92 19.47
CA GLN A 240 9.49 -8.63 20.31
C GLN A 240 10.27 -7.50 19.65
N ASP A 241 10.37 -6.37 20.35
CA ASP A 241 11.05 -5.18 19.84
C ASP A 241 11.59 -4.35 21.00
N ILE A 242 12.33 -3.31 20.69
CA ILE A 242 12.81 -2.35 21.65
C ILE A 242 11.82 -1.19 21.73
N ALA A 243 11.22 -1.00 22.90
CA ALA A 243 10.37 0.16 23.16
C ALA A 243 11.21 1.34 23.67
N GLU A 244 11.06 2.48 23.00
CA GLU A 244 11.61 3.75 23.45
C GLU A 244 10.59 4.46 24.35
N VAL A 245 10.99 4.75 25.59
CA VAL A 245 10.09 5.25 26.64
C VAL A 245 10.67 6.50 27.27
N GLU A 246 9.84 7.53 27.44
CA GLU A 246 10.16 8.71 28.22
C GLU A 246 9.35 8.73 29.53
N ILE A 247 10.03 8.84 30.66
CA ILE A 247 9.40 8.96 31.97
C ILE A 247 9.86 10.22 32.72
N THR A 248 8.93 10.86 33.41
CA THR A 248 9.26 12.02 34.28
C THR A 248 9.77 11.55 35.63
N LEU A 249 10.94 12.03 36.02
CA LEU A 249 11.55 11.74 37.31
C LEU A 249 11.98 13.04 38.00
N PRO A 250 11.86 13.13 39.35
CA PRO A 250 12.21 14.35 40.08
C PRO A 250 13.70 14.67 40.09
N SER A 251 14.57 13.68 39.84
CA SER A 251 16.03 13.83 39.77
C SER A 251 16.64 12.74 38.88
N ALA A 252 17.88 12.96 38.42
CA ALA A 252 18.62 12.00 37.63
C ALA A 252 18.78 10.67 38.38
N PRO A 253 18.37 9.55 37.80
CA PRO A 253 18.46 8.24 38.43
C PRO A 253 19.91 7.75 38.38
N LYS A 254 20.36 7.10 39.47
CA LYS A 254 21.65 6.41 39.51
C LYS A 254 21.67 5.09 38.74
N GLY A 255 20.50 4.57 38.45
CA GLY A 255 20.27 3.34 37.69
C GLY A 255 18.78 3.08 37.54
N ILE A 256 18.42 2.26 36.57
CA ILE A 256 17.03 1.87 36.31
C ILE A 256 16.96 0.36 36.29
N THR A 257 15.88 -0.18 36.83
CA THR A 257 15.52 -1.59 36.70
C THR A 257 14.06 -1.66 36.28
N VAL A 258 13.82 -2.38 35.23
CA VAL A 258 12.45 -2.61 34.67
C VAL A 258 12.03 -4.04 35.02
N TYR A 259 10.77 -4.20 35.35
CA TYR A 259 10.15 -5.49 35.64
C TYR A 259 8.90 -5.65 34.81
N ASP A 260 8.64 -6.88 34.32
CA ASP A 260 7.37 -7.25 33.72
C ASP A 260 6.26 -7.39 34.79
N MET A 261 5.04 -7.72 34.33
CA MET A 261 3.88 -7.93 35.23
C MET A 261 4.06 -9.09 36.20
N ASN A 262 4.99 -10.02 35.92
CA ASN A 262 5.27 -11.19 36.77
C ASN A 262 6.41 -10.91 37.75
N GLY A 263 6.98 -9.71 37.75
CA GLY A 263 8.11 -9.33 38.60
C GLY A 263 9.47 -9.82 38.09
N LYS A 264 9.55 -10.32 36.84
CA LYS A 264 10.82 -10.70 36.21
C LYS A 264 11.51 -9.46 35.66
N LYS A 265 12.83 -9.37 35.86
CA LYS A 265 13.61 -8.29 35.27
C LYS A 265 13.61 -8.35 33.75
N VAL A 266 13.39 -7.19 33.15
CA VAL A 266 13.45 -6.95 31.71
C VAL A 266 14.72 -6.16 31.41
N ALA A 267 15.36 -6.45 30.28
CA ALA A 267 16.51 -5.70 29.81
C ALA A 267 16.10 -4.24 29.53
N ALA A 268 16.86 -3.30 30.05
CA ALA A 268 16.61 -1.88 29.86
C ALA A 268 17.89 -1.08 29.91
N GLN A 269 17.92 0.03 29.17
CA GLN A 269 19.04 0.96 29.12
C GLN A 269 18.55 2.38 29.33
N LEU A 270 19.20 3.13 30.25
CA LEU A 270 19.02 4.57 30.33
C LEU A 270 19.88 5.23 29.27
N LEU A 271 19.24 5.97 28.36
CA LEU A 271 19.92 6.71 27.29
C LEU A 271 20.36 8.10 27.78
N ASN A 272 19.44 8.83 28.38
CA ASN A 272 19.64 10.22 28.76
C ASN A 272 18.72 10.61 29.91
N TYR A 273 19.11 11.66 30.64
CA TYR A 273 18.24 12.40 31.56
C TYR A 273 18.47 13.89 31.37
N ALA A 274 17.42 14.59 30.96
CA ALA A 274 17.41 16.04 30.78
C ALA A 274 16.03 16.59 31.13
N ASP A 275 15.97 17.80 31.65
CA ASP A 275 14.72 18.53 31.97
C ASP A 275 13.69 17.74 32.77
N GLY A 276 14.14 16.93 33.71
CA GLY A 276 13.25 16.10 34.53
C GLY A 276 12.72 14.84 33.83
N LYS A 277 13.25 14.49 32.68
CA LYS A 277 12.83 13.35 31.87
C LYS A 277 13.97 12.35 31.62
N ALA A 278 13.70 11.10 31.83
CA ALA A 278 14.59 10.00 31.52
C ALA A 278 14.11 9.28 30.24
N GLN A 279 15.01 9.14 29.30
CA GLN A 279 14.79 8.35 28.09
C GLN A 279 15.37 6.95 28.27
N LEU A 280 14.57 5.95 27.99
CA LEU A 280 14.88 4.55 28.20
C LEU A 280 14.65 3.74 26.94
N LEU A 281 15.47 2.72 26.75
CA LEU A 281 15.15 1.58 25.88
C LEU A 281 14.74 0.40 26.77
N ILE A 282 13.68 -0.28 26.40
CA ILE A 282 13.15 -1.45 27.13
C ILE A 282 12.94 -2.58 26.13
N ASP A 283 13.43 -3.78 26.43
CA ASP A 283 13.10 -4.99 25.68
C ASP A 283 11.63 -5.32 25.90
N ALA A 284 10.82 -5.10 24.88
CA ALA A 284 9.37 -5.34 24.88
C ALA A 284 9.09 -6.68 24.19
N SER A 285 8.78 -7.69 25.00
CA SER A 285 8.47 -9.05 24.53
C SER A 285 7.19 -9.59 25.13
#